data_24557a0a7c04ed1a83b4ef8f2adde6de
#
_entry.id   24557a0a7c04ed1a83b4ef8f2adde6de
#
_cell.length_a   1.000
_cell.length_b   1.000
_cell.length_c   1.000
_cell.angle_alpha   90.00
_cell.angle_beta   90.00
_cell.angle_gamma   90.00
#
_symmetry.space_group_name_H-M   'P 1'
#
loop_
_entity.id
_entity.type
_entity.pdbx_description
1 polymer ?
#
loop_
_entity_poly.entity_id
_entity_poly.type
_entity_poly.pdbx_seq_one_letter_code
_entity_poly.pdbx_strand_id
1 'polypeptide(L)'
;MMLNHLHKILEKALLLVLAFGVVACSEGITITDLRNGDLLFVVNGQGNNITDVTDGVDGLGIDHIAVFSDGNVVEAIPEYGVVENPLDSFLVRLSDRESVLVGRIEGVDVEESVANARKFLGRPYDDIFMPSDSAIYCSELVQKSFVFKDRLKERDHNVKGMAVVRDDVKDMNPKVTGSWDKHFVFGTIPMSFHDSAGRVTEFWTKFYEVRGLTVPEGEPGTNPGQLSRDPNVRILGYLQ
;
A
#
# COMPACT_ATOMS: atom_id res chain seq x y z
N MET A 1 50.08 28.92 -26.41
CA MET A 1 48.73 29.49 -26.07
C MET A 1 47.58 28.66 -26.65
N MET A 2 47.70 28.01 -27.81
CA MET A 2 46.68 27.15 -28.43
C MET A 2 46.42 25.82 -27.67
N LEU A 3 47.44 25.19 -27.13
CA LEU A 3 47.34 23.89 -26.46
C LEU A 3 46.45 23.94 -25.18
N ASN A 4 46.51 25.04 -24.41
CA ASN A 4 45.71 25.22 -23.19
C ASN A 4 44.23 25.49 -23.48
N HIS A 5 43.91 25.95 -24.69
CA HIS A 5 42.53 26.19 -25.08
C HIS A 5 41.82 24.87 -25.47
N LEU A 6 42.58 23.99 -26.14
CA LEU A 6 42.07 22.66 -26.54
C LEU A 6 41.81 21.76 -25.34
N HIS A 7 42.68 21.84 -24.33
CA HIS A 7 42.49 21.04 -23.08
C HIS A 7 41.23 21.44 -22.32
N LYS A 8 40.94 22.73 -22.19
CA LYS A 8 39.72 23.24 -21.53
C LYS A 8 38.44 22.92 -22.32
N ILE A 9 38.51 22.77 -23.61
CA ILE A 9 37.37 22.38 -24.45
C ILE A 9 37.09 20.87 -24.31
N LEU A 10 38.15 20.05 -24.25
CA LEU A 10 38.01 18.61 -23.98
C LEU A 10 37.46 18.29 -22.58
N GLU A 11 37.94 19.01 -21.54
CA GLU A 11 37.41 18.86 -20.18
C GLU A 11 35.94 19.26 -20.06
N LYS A 12 35.52 20.32 -20.75
CA LYS A 12 34.10 20.72 -20.77
C LYS A 12 33.23 19.77 -21.58
N ALA A 13 33.74 19.19 -22.65
CA ALA A 13 33.04 18.18 -23.44
C ALA A 13 32.90 16.86 -22.68
N LEU A 14 33.93 16.47 -21.92
CA LEU A 14 33.90 15.27 -21.07
C LEU A 14 32.93 15.44 -19.90
N LEU A 15 32.83 16.62 -19.28
CA LEU A 15 31.85 16.95 -18.24
C LEU A 15 30.41 16.98 -18.77
N LEU A 16 30.20 17.37 -20.04
CA LEU A 16 28.87 17.37 -20.64
C LEU A 16 28.37 15.95 -20.98
N VAL A 17 29.28 15.03 -21.30
CA VAL A 17 28.93 13.62 -21.59
C VAL A 17 28.62 12.85 -20.30
N LEU A 18 29.14 13.24 -19.16
CA LEU A 18 28.83 12.66 -17.84
C LEU A 18 27.52 13.18 -17.26
N ALA A 19 26.94 14.26 -17.80
CA ALA A 19 25.65 14.84 -17.40
C ALA A 19 24.45 14.26 -18.16
N PHE A 20 24.65 13.44 -19.19
CA PHE A 20 23.61 12.56 -19.70
C PHE A 20 23.47 11.40 -18.69
N GLY A 21 22.86 11.70 -17.57
CA GLY A 21 22.36 10.71 -16.64
C GLY A 21 21.63 9.66 -17.46
N VAL A 22 21.98 8.42 -17.26
CA VAL A 22 21.18 7.27 -17.66
C VAL A 22 19.77 7.59 -17.22
N VAL A 23 18.89 7.99 -18.13
CA VAL A 23 17.47 7.85 -17.95
C VAL A 23 17.31 6.33 -17.88
N ALA A 24 17.37 5.79 -16.69
CA ALA A 24 16.87 4.46 -16.44
C ALA A 24 15.40 4.56 -16.88
N CYS A 25 15.10 4.11 -18.08
CA CYS A 25 13.74 3.65 -18.36
C CYS A 25 13.46 2.67 -17.23
N SER A 26 12.57 3.02 -16.32
CA SER A 26 12.02 2.04 -15.40
C SER A 26 11.31 1.05 -16.32
N GLU A 27 11.97 -0.08 -16.60
CA GLU A 27 11.29 -1.20 -17.24
C GLU A 27 10.07 -1.45 -16.36
N GLY A 28 8.88 -1.41 -16.95
CA GLY A 28 7.64 -1.65 -16.19
C GLY A 28 7.70 -3.06 -15.59
N ILE A 29 6.94 -3.27 -14.54
CA ILE A 29 6.80 -4.59 -13.91
C ILE A 29 5.92 -5.46 -14.81
N THR A 30 6.40 -6.65 -15.17
CA THR A 30 5.61 -7.63 -15.91
C THR A 30 4.88 -8.58 -14.95
N ILE A 31 3.87 -9.28 -15.44
CA ILE A 31 3.15 -10.28 -14.65
C ILE A 31 4.11 -11.34 -14.06
N THR A 32 5.18 -11.68 -14.80
CA THR A 32 6.19 -12.67 -14.35
C THR A 32 7.10 -12.16 -13.22
N ASP A 33 7.12 -10.85 -12.96
CA ASP A 33 7.89 -10.24 -11.88
C ASP A 33 7.11 -10.19 -10.56
N LEU A 34 5.79 -10.41 -10.62
CA LEU A 34 4.93 -10.41 -9.44
C LEU A 34 5.29 -11.55 -8.49
N ARG A 35 5.22 -11.26 -7.19
CA ARG A 35 5.46 -12.21 -6.11
C ARG A 35 4.29 -12.23 -5.13
N ASN A 36 4.07 -13.35 -4.49
CA ASN A 36 3.08 -13.45 -3.42
C ASN A 36 3.31 -12.35 -2.38
N GLY A 37 2.23 -11.67 -1.99
CA GLY A 37 2.25 -10.54 -1.08
C GLY A 37 2.54 -9.18 -1.75
N ASP A 38 2.74 -9.11 -3.07
CA ASP A 38 2.78 -7.82 -3.75
C ASP A 38 1.44 -7.12 -3.64
N LEU A 39 1.50 -5.81 -3.43
CA LEU A 39 0.34 -4.93 -3.36
C LEU A 39 0.10 -4.34 -4.76
N LEU A 40 -1.13 -4.46 -5.22
CA LEU A 40 -1.59 -3.91 -6.49
C LEU A 40 -2.43 -2.67 -6.19
N PHE A 41 -1.84 -1.49 -6.37
CA PHE A 41 -2.51 -0.20 -6.21
C PHE A 41 -3.15 0.22 -7.52
N VAL A 42 -4.46 0.46 -7.54
CA VAL A 42 -5.16 1.00 -8.72
C VAL A 42 -5.05 2.51 -8.69
N VAL A 43 -4.36 3.04 -9.70
CA VAL A 43 -4.21 4.47 -9.94
C VAL A 43 -5.30 4.90 -10.92
N ASN A 44 -6.23 5.72 -10.44
CA ASN A 44 -7.41 6.20 -11.21
C ASN A 44 -7.37 7.71 -11.49
N GLY A 45 -6.26 8.38 -11.14
CA GLY A 45 -6.18 9.83 -11.27
C GLY A 45 -7.02 10.56 -10.22
N GLN A 46 -7.23 11.85 -10.47
CA GLN A 46 -8.04 12.72 -9.61
C GLN A 46 -9.50 12.75 -10.10
N GLY A 47 -10.42 13.12 -9.22
CA GLY A 47 -11.81 13.39 -9.58
C GLY A 47 -12.78 12.25 -9.28
N ASN A 48 -12.44 11.36 -8.35
CA ASN A 48 -13.42 10.49 -7.70
C ASN A 48 -13.47 10.76 -6.19
N ASN A 49 -14.52 10.26 -5.54
CA ASN A 49 -14.78 10.60 -4.13
C ASN A 49 -13.69 10.15 -3.15
N ILE A 50 -12.90 9.14 -3.51
CA ILE A 50 -11.77 8.65 -2.70
C ILE A 50 -10.54 9.53 -2.97
N THR A 51 -10.18 9.72 -4.24
CA THR A 51 -8.97 10.48 -4.62
C THR A 51 -9.10 11.98 -4.38
N ASP A 52 -10.33 12.48 -4.19
CA ASP A 52 -10.57 13.90 -3.83
C ASP A 52 -10.23 14.20 -2.36
N VAL A 53 -10.12 13.17 -1.52
CA VAL A 53 -9.84 13.29 -0.07
C VAL A 53 -8.61 12.50 0.37
N THR A 54 -7.92 11.83 -0.55
CA THR A 54 -6.72 11.03 -0.27
C THR A 54 -5.64 11.28 -1.30
N ASP A 55 -4.37 11.27 -0.86
CA ASP A 55 -3.21 11.35 -1.75
C ASP A 55 -2.39 10.07 -1.67
N GLY A 56 -1.94 9.57 -2.82
CA GLY A 56 -1.01 8.46 -2.92
C GLY A 56 0.46 8.91 -3.01
N VAL A 57 1.35 7.96 -3.22
CA VAL A 57 2.76 8.22 -3.51
C VAL A 57 2.86 9.16 -4.72
N ASP A 58 3.79 10.13 -4.65
CA ASP A 58 4.00 11.14 -5.70
C ASP A 58 2.74 11.94 -6.08
N GLY A 59 1.75 12.03 -5.18
CA GLY A 59 0.48 12.72 -5.44
C GLY A 59 -0.47 11.97 -6.37
N LEU A 60 -0.25 10.66 -6.58
CA LEU A 60 -1.12 9.84 -7.42
C LEU A 60 -2.50 9.65 -6.78
N GLY A 61 -3.55 9.72 -7.60
CA GLY A 61 -4.90 9.34 -7.18
C GLY A 61 -5.05 7.83 -7.15
N ILE A 62 -4.99 7.23 -5.96
CA ILE A 62 -5.10 5.80 -5.73
C ILE A 62 -6.39 5.53 -4.95
N ASP A 63 -7.31 4.79 -5.53
CA ASP A 63 -8.63 4.54 -4.94
C ASP A 63 -8.89 3.07 -4.57
N HIS A 64 -8.03 2.16 -5.01
CA HIS A 64 -8.14 0.75 -4.67
C HIS A 64 -6.78 0.10 -4.42
N ILE A 65 -6.78 -0.98 -3.63
CA ILE A 65 -5.61 -1.81 -3.34
C ILE A 65 -6.03 -3.27 -3.21
N ALA A 66 -5.18 -4.16 -3.71
CA ALA A 66 -5.37 -5.60 -3.66
C ALA A 66 -4.06 -6.33 -3.36
N VAL A 67 -4.14 -7.61 -3.02
CA VAL A 67 -3.00 -8.48 -2.69
C VAL A 67 -2.84 -9.57 -3.73
N PHE A 68 -1.68 -9.62 -4.39
CA PHE A 68 -1.36 -10.70 -5.32
C PHE A 68 -0.89 -11.96 -4.59
N SER A 69 -1.39 -13.13 -5.02
CA SER A 69 -0.93 -14.43 -4.53
C SER A 69 -1.22 -15.55 -5.54
N ASP A 70 -0.18 -16.27 -5.95
CA ASP A 70 -0.27 -17.49 -6.77
C ASP A 70 -1.12 -17.33 -8.06
N GLY A 71 -0.95 -16.19 -8.75
CA GLY A 71 -1.72 -15.88 -9.95
C GLY A 71 -3.14 -15.37 -9.69
N ASN A 72 -3.54 -15.24 -8.42
CA ASN A 72 -4.81 -14.68 -7.98
C ASN A 72 -4.61 -13.33 -7.30
N VAL A 73 -5.71 -12.65 -7.08
CA VAL A 73 -5.79 -11.37 -6.36
C VAL A 73 -6.85 -11.49 -5.27
N VAL A 74 -6.44 -11.21 -4.02
CA VAL A 74 -7.35 -11.08 -2.88
C VAL A 74 -7.67 -9.61 -2.68
N GLU A 75 -8.93 -9.25 -2.71
CA GLU A 75 -9.38 -7.86 -2.65
C GLU A 75 -10.75 -7.72 -1.98
N ALA A 76 -11.07 -6.53 -1.48
CA ALA A 76 -12.41 -6.19 -1.04
C ALA A 76 -13.01 -5.19 -2.04
N ILE A 77 -14.14 -5.55 -2.66
CA ILE A 77 -14.83 -4.74 -3.67
C ILE A 77 -16.31 -4.57 -3.33
N PRO A 78 -16.92 -3.41 -3.70
CA PRO A 78 -18.29 -3.08 -3.31
C PRO A 78 -19.32 -4.15 -3.70
N GLU A 79 -19.20 -4.75 -4.88
CA GLU A 79 -20.20 -5.65 -5.44
C GLU A 79 -20.22 -7.02 -4.77
N TYR A 80 -19.08 -7.49 -4.27
CA TYR A 80 -18.94 -8.89 -3.83
C TYR A 80 -18.31 -9.04 -2.44
N GLY A 81 -17.87 -7.92 -1.82
CA GLY A 81 -17.10 -7.97 -0.58
C GLY A 81 -15.69 -8.49 -0.79
N VAL A 82 -15.18 -9.29 0.14
CA VAL A 82 -13.83 -9.86 0.04
C VAL A 82 -13.84 -11.12 -0.82
N VAL A 83 -13.11 -11.07 -1.92
CA VAL A 83 -13.02 -12.14 -2.93
C VAL A 83 -11.59 -12.48 -3.26
N GLU A 84 -11.38 -13.66 -3.81
CA GLU A 84 -10.13 -14.09 -4.45
C GLU A 84 -10.44 -14.52 -5.88
N ASN A 85 -9.86 -13.81 -6.86
CA ASN A 85 -10.09 -14.05 -8.28
C ASN A 85 -8.77 -14.15 -9.03
N PRO A 86 -8.73 -14.81 -10.22
CA PRO A 86 -7.55 -14.77 -11.08
C PRO A 86 -7.12 -13.33 -11.41
N LEU A 87 -5.81 -13.09 -11.52
CA LEU A 87 -5.25 -11.79 -11.88
C LEU A 87 -5.85 -11.23 -13.17
N ASP A 88 -6.08 -12.09 -14.17
CA ASP A 88 -6.72 -11.67 -15.43
C ASP A 88 -8.12 -11.09 -15.20
N SER A 89 -8.89 -11.67 -14.27
CA SER A 89 -10.21 -11.15 -13.91
C SER A 89 -10.14 -9.80 -13.21
N PHE A 90 -9.11 -9.56 -12.41
CA PHE A 90 -8.83 -8.26 -11.81
C PHE A 90 -8.48 -7.24 -12.90
N LEU A 91 -7.55 -7.56 -13.80
CA LEU A 91 -7.09 -6.65 -14.86
C LEU A 91 -8.19 -6.27 -15.86
N VAL A 92 -9.06 -7.22 -16.24
CA VAL A 92 -10.17 -6.98 -17.19
C VAL A 92 -11.23 -6.02 -16.63
N ARG A 93 -11.35 -5.90 -15.30
CA ARG A 93 -12.28 -4.94 -14.70
C ARG A 93 -11.79 -3.49 -14.72
N LEU A 94 -10.49 -3.29 -14.93
CA LEU A 94 -9.92 -1.94 -14.99
C LEU A 94 -10.39 -1.22 -16.26
N SER A 95 -10.71 0.05 -16.12
CA SER A 95 -11.00 0.92 -17.24
C SER A 95 -9.70 1.35 -17.95
N ASP A 96 -9.80 1.88 -19.16
CA ASP A 96 -8.66 2.42 -19.93
C ASP A 96 -7.94 3.59 -19.24
N ARG A 97 -8.54 4.16 -18.19
CA ARG A 97 -7.96 5.27 -17.42
C ARG A 97 -7.20 4.81 -16.18
N GLU A 98 -7.38 3.56 -15.80
CA GLU A 98 -6.76 2.97 -14.64
C GLU A 98 -5.47 2.25 -15.00
N SER A 99 -4.54 2.29 -14.08
CA SER A 99 -3.28 1.56 -14.17
C SER A 99 -2.95 0.94 -12.82
N VAL A 100 -2.13 -0.11 -12.83
CA VAL A 100 -1.73 -0.81 -11.62
C VAL A 100 -0.31 -0.45 -11.27
N LEU A 101 -0.13 0.16 -10.10
CA LEU A 101 1.17 0.42 -9.50
C LEU A 101 1.49 -0.73 -8.53
N VAL A 102 2.64 -1.35 -8.68
CA VAL A 102 3.05 -2.50 -7.86
C VAL A 102 3.90 -2.05 -6.69
N GLY A 103 3.51 -2.42 -5.48
CA GLY A 103 4.29 -2.22 -4.26
C GLY A 103 4.70 -3.55 -3.64
N ARG A 104 5.86 -3.57 -2.99
CA ARG A 104 6.37 -4.75 -2.28
C ARG A 104 6.86 -4.37 -0.89
N ILE A 105 6.58 -5.20 0.09
CA ILE A 105 6.99 -5.00 1.47
C ILE A 105 8.11 -5.98 1.81
N GLU A 106 9.22 -5.47 2.29
CA GLU A 106 10.33 -6.31 2.72
C GLU A 106 10.17 -6.75 4.19
N GLY A 107 10.63 -7.93 4.52
CA GLY A 107 10.64 -8.42 5.91
C GLY A 107 9.30 -8.90 6.46
N VAL A 108 8.27 -9.02 5.61
CA VAL A 108 6.96 -9.57 6.02
C VAL A 108 6.96 -11.09 5.97
N ASP A 109 6.12 -11.69 6.80
CA ASP A 109 5.71 -13.08 6.63
C ASP A 109 4.63 -13.14 5.56
N VAL A 110 5.05 -13.38 4.32
CA VAL A 110 4.16 -13.37 3.15
C VAL A 110 3.10 -14.44 3.26
N GLU A 111 3.48 -15.65 3.68
CA GLU A 111 2.56 -16.78 3.81
C GLU A 111 1.48 -16.48 4.86
N GLU A 112 1.89 -16.01 6.05
CA GLU A 112 0.94 -15.64 7.09
C GLU A 112 0.08 -14.44 6.67
N SER A 113 0.65 -13.43 6.01
CA SER A 113 -0.08 -12.23 5.56
C SER A 113 -1.16 -12.58 4.54
N VAL A 114 -0.84 -13.38 3.53
CA VAL A 114 -1.82 -13.85 2.55
C VAL A 114 -2.88 -14.75 3.21
N ALA A 115 -2.47 -15.65 4.10
CA ALA A 115 -3.43 -16.47 4.85
C ALA A 115 -4.36 -15.63 5.72
N ASN A 116 -3.88 -14.53 6.30
CA ASN A 116 -4.71 -13.59 7.05
C ASN A 116 -5.73 -12.89 6.13
N ALA A 117 -5.32 -12.43 4.95
CA ALA A 117 -6.24 -11.83 3.97
C ALA A 117 -7.36 -12.82 3.59
N ARG A 118 -7.02 -14.07 3.35
CA ARG A 118 -7.99 -15.14 3.02
C ARG A 118 -9.00 -15.45 4.15
N LYS A 119 -8.70 -15.13 5.42
CA LYS A 119 -9.66 -15.29 6.53
C LYS A 119 -10.86 -14.34 6.42
N PHE A 120 -10.74 -13.29 5.63
CA PHE A 120 -11.81 -12.33 5.38
C PHE A 120 -12.69 -12.70 4.17
N LEU A 121 -12.35 -13.72 3.39
CA LEU A 121 -13.14 -14.12 2.21
C LEU A 121 -14.62 -14.30 2.54
N GLY A 122 -15.48 -13.73 1.69
CA GLY A 122 -16.94 -13.73 1.84
C GLY A 122 -17.49 -12.69 2.82
N ARG A 123 -16.67 -11.88 3.48
CA ARG A 123 -17.17 -10.74 4.25
C ARG A 123 -17.69 -9.64 3.31
N PRO A 124 -18.80 -8.97 3.67
CA PRO A 124 -19.31 -7.86 2.87
C PRO A 124 -18.32 -6.70 2.81
N TYR A 125 -18.47 -5.86 1.79
CA TYR A 125 -17.73 -4.62 1.69
C TYR A 125 -18.25 -3.59 2.71
N ASP A 126 -17.35 -2.88 3.37
CA ASP A 126 -17.69 -1.75 4.23
C ASP A 126 -17.72 -0.46 3.41
N ASP A 127 -18.91 -0.07 2.95
CA ASP A 127 -19.12 1.15 2.19
C ASP A 127 -19.23 2.40 3.05
N ILE A 128 -19.33 2.24 4.37
CA ILE A 128 -19.43 3.35 5.33
C ILE A 128 -18.14 3.61 6.10
N PHE A 129 -17.09 2.82 5.84
CA PHE A 129 -15.75 2.98 6.41
C PHE A 129 -15.74 3.11 7.95
N MET A 130 -16.61 2.37 8.63
CA MET A 130 -16.70 2.40 10.10
C MET A 130 -15.79 1.33 10.73
N PRO A 131 -15.17 1.60 11.87
CA PRO A 131 -14.35 0.62 12.57
C PRO A 131 -15.17 -0.62 12.96
N SER A 132 -15.09 -1.68 12.18
CA SER A 132 -15.84 -2.93 12.38
C SER A 132 -15.09 -4.07 11.70
N ASP A 133 -15.24 -5.30 12.26
CA ASP A 133 -14.76 -6.51 11.60
C ASP A 133 -15.86 -7.26 10.85
N SER A 134 -17.08 -6.75 10.85
CA SER A 134 -18.23 -7.40 10.16
C SER A 134 -18.24 -7.16 8.67
N ALA A 135 -17.69 -6.05 8.20
CA ALA A 135 -17.49 -5.66 6.82
C ALA A 135 -16.05 -5.13 6.67
N ILE A 136 -15.49 -5.17 5.47
CA ILE A 136 -14.07 -4.86 5.21
C ILE A 136 -13.96 -4.06 3.92
N TYR A 137 -13.25 -2.93 3.93
CA TYR A 137 -12.88 -2.20 2.71
C TYR A 137 -11.44 -2.52 2.26
N CYS A 138 -11.07 -2.11 1.06
CA CYS A 138 -9.85 -2.59 0.37
C CYS A 138 -8.56 -2.38 1.17
N SER A 139 -8.31 -1.18 1.67
CA SER A 139 -7.09 -0.89 2.43
C SER A 139 -7.12 -1.45 3.86
N GLU A 140 -8.30 -1.59 4.45
CA GLU A 140 -8.46 -2.26 5.75
C GLU A 140 -8.12 -3.75 5.66
N LEU A 141 -8.50 -4.43 4.57
CA LEU A 141 -8.09 -5.80 4.29
C LEU A 141 -6.57 -5.95 4.37
N VAL A 142 -5.83 -5.06 3.69
CA VAL A 142 -4.37 -5.08 3.69
C VAL A 142 -3.82 -4.76 5.09
N GLN A 143 -4.34 -3.71 5.73
CA GLN A 143 -3.91 -3.29 7.07
C GLN A 143 -4.06 -4.41 8.12
N LYS A 144 -5.17 -5.17 8.07
CA LYS A 144 -5.44 -6.27 9.02
C LYS A 144 -4.74 -7.59 8.66
N SER A 145 -4.10 -7.68 7.50
CA SER A 145 -3.52 -8.92 7.01
C SER A 145 -2.01 -8.99 7.14
N PHE A 146 -1.31 -7.90 6.87
CA PHE A 146 0.15 -7.91 6.75
C PHE A 146 0.86 -7.87 8.10
N VAL A 147 1.72 -8.87 8.31
CA VAL A 147 2.50 -9.02 9.55
C VAL A 147 3.98 -9.15 9.23
N PHE A 148 4.83 -8.59 10.08
CA PHE A 148 6.28 -8.80 9.98
C PHE A 148 6.65 -10.24 10.37
N LYS A 149 7.72 -10.75 9.77
CA LYS A 149 8.33 -12.01 10.22
C LYS A 149 8.70 -11.92 11.70
N ASP A 150 8.29 -12.92 12.46
CA ASP A 150 8.73 -13.04 13.85
C ASP A 150 10.21 -13.41 13.89
N ARG A 151 11.06 -12.42 14.14
CA ARG A 151 12.52 -12.61 14.28
C ARG A 151 12.90 -13.56 15.44
N LEU A 152 11.99 -13.83 16.34
CA LEU A 152 12.22 -14.77 17.45
C LEU A 152 12.08 -16.22 16.97
N LYS A 153 11.17 -16.51 16.03
CA LYS A 153 11.02 -17.86 15.45
C LYS A 153 12.25 -18.27 14.61
N GLU A 154 12.90 -17.33 13.93
CA GLU A 154 14.12 -17.62 13.15
C GLU A 154 15.33 -17.94 14.04
N ARG A 155 15.38 -17.44 15.27
CA ARG A 155 16.45 -17.78 16.23
C ARG A 155 16.28 -19.16 16.85
N ASP A 156 15.06 -19.66 17.04
CA ASP A 156 14.80 -20.96 17.66
C ASP A 156 15.22 -22.17 16.81
N HIS A 157 15.35 -22.03 15.50
CA HIS A 157 15.87 -23.09 14.65
C HIS A 157 17.40 -23.22 14.71
N ASN A 158 18.13 -22.21 15.20
CA ASN A 158 19.61 -22.21 15.24
C ASN A 158 20.21 -22.29 16.65
N VAL A 159 19.44 -22.23 17.74
CA VAL A 159 19.99 -22.22 19.11
C VAL A 159 19.21 -23.17 20.02
N LYS A 160 19.55 -24.44 19.98
CA LYS A 160 19.30 -25.31 21.13
C LYS A 160 20.23 -24.86 22.28
N GLY A 161 19.67 -24.12 23.24
CA GLY A 161 20.24 -23.99 24.55
C GLY A 161 20.85 -22.65 24.98
N MET A 162 20.15 -21.52 24.81
CA MET A 162 20.44 -20.33 25.62
C MET A 162 19.16 -19.57 25.96
N ALA A 163 18.93 -19.38 27.26
CA ALA A 163 17.84 -18.54 27.77
C ALA A 163 18.07 -17.09 27.32
N VAL A 164 17.08 -16.52 26.60
CA VAL A 164 17.14 -15.11 26.15
C VAL A 164 16.55 -14.23 27.24
N VAL A 165 17.38 -13.34 27.78
CA VAL A 165 16.99 -12.27 28.70
C VAL A 165 16.22 -11.19 27.89
N ARG A 166 15.00 -10.89 28.34
CA ARG A 166 14.06 -9.91 27.74
C ARG A 166 14.41 -8.50 28.21
N ASP A 167 15.33 -7.78 27.59
CA ASP A 167 15.59 -6.39 28.02
C ASP A 167 15.58 -5.32 26.92
N ASP A 168 15.33 -5.63 25.63
CA ASP A 168 15.58 -4.66 24.56
C ASP A 168 14.31 -4.19 23.78
N VAL A 169 13.11 -4.33 24.35
CA VAL A 169 11.84 -3.94 23.68
C VAL A 169 11.20 -2.71 24.32
N LYS A 170 12.00 -1.74 24.77
CA LYS A 170 11.45 -0.56 25.47
C LYS A 170 11.18 0.68 24.63
N ASP A 171 11.49 0.71 23.34
CA ASP A 171 11.44 1.94 22.55
C ASP A 171 10.62 1.90 21.25
N MET A 172 9.51 1.15 21.20
CA MET A 172 8.56 1.24 20.09
C MET A 172 7.16 1.62 20.58
N ASN A 173 6.82 2.88 20.36
CA ASN A 173 5.54 3.60 20.44
C ASN A 173 4.36 2.96 21.21
N PRO A 174 3.95 3.47 22.39
CA PRO A 174 3.02 2.84 23.31
C PRO A 174 1.53 3.20 23.08
N LYS A 175 1.06 3.32 21.85
CA LYS A 175 -0.36 3.69 21.57
C LYS A 175 -1.17 2.67 20.78
N VAL A 176 -0.74 1.42 20.66
CA VAL A 176 -1.58 0.36 20.09
C VAL A 176 -2.07 -0.54 21.22
N THR A 177 -3.27 -0.30 21.70
CA THR A 177 -3.97 -1.15 22.67
C THR A 177 -4.66 -2.28 21.92
N GLY A 178 -4.06 -3.48 21.86
CA GLY A 178 -4.72 -4.66 21.33
C GLY A 178 -3.73 -5.79 21.07
N SER A 179 -3.82 -6.86 21.83
CA SER A 179 -3.15 -8.17 21.68
C SER A 179 -1.71 -8.14 21.11
N TRP A 180 -0.75 -8.25 21.99
CA TRP A 180 0.70 -8.08 21.79
C TRP A 180 1.40 -9.17 20.96
N ASP A 181 0.67 -10.06 20.25
CA ASP A 181 1.25 -11.22 19.58
C ASP A 181 1.38 -11.11 18.05
N LYS A 182 0.92 -10.01 17.43
CA LYS A 182 1.07 -9.81 15.97
C LYS A 182 1.62 -8.43 15.67
N HIS A 183 2.82 -8.39 15.12
CA HIS A 183 3.43 -7.15 14.61
C HIS A 183 2.84 -6.82 13.23
N PHE A 184 1.68 -6.17 13.19
CA PHE A 184 1.12 -5.65 11.93
C PHE A 184 2.06 -4.64 11.29
N VAL A 185 2.17 -4.71 9.96
CA VAL A 185 3.00 -3.78 9.17
C VAL A 185 2.39 -2.39 9.18
N PHE A 186 1.08 -2.31 9.02
CA PHE A 186 0.36 -1.06 8.84
C PHE A 186 -0.43 -0.66 10.08
N GLY A 187 -0.28 0.59 10.49
CA GLY A 187 -1.12 1.23 11.49
C GLY A 187 -2.35 1.90 10.88
N THR A 188 -3.27 2.32 11.74
CA THR A 188 -4.37 3.21 11.34
C THR A 188 -3.95 4.67 11.43
N ILE A 189 -4.64 5.51 10.64
CA ILE A 189 -4.59 6.96 10.73
C ILE A 189 -5.98 7.49 11.08
N PRO A 190 -6.10 8.71 11.62
CA PRO A 190 -7.38 9.41 11.66
C PRO A 190 -7.90 9.59 10.23
N MET A 191 -9.12 9.09 9.94
CA MET A 191 -9.73 9.27 8.63
C MET A 191 -10.06 10.75 8.39
N SER A 192 -9.90 11.19 7.14
CA SER A 192 -10.26 12.52 6.71
C SER A 192 -11.08 12.46 5.43
N PHE A 193 -12.14 13.25 5.40
CA PHE A 193 -13.06 13.38 4.27
C PHE A 193 -13.00 14.80 3.68
N HIS A 194 -11.89 15.52 3.92
CA HIS A 194 -11.68 16.89 3.49
C HIS A 194 -11.03 16.97 2.10
N ASP A 195 -11.49 17.96 1.34
CA ASP A 195 -10.83 18.38 0.11
C ASP A 195 -9.52 19.14 0.41
N SER A 196 -8.79 19.51 -0.64
CA SER A 196 -7.56 20.31 -0.53
C SER A 196 -7.76 21.69 0.12
N ALA A 197 -9.01 22.17 0.25
CA ALA A 197 -9.35 23.41 0.96
C ALA A 197 -9.69 23.17 2.44
N GLY A 198 -9.54 21.94 2.93
CA GLY A 198 -9.80 21.58 4.32
C GLY A 198 -11.29 21.51 4.69
N ARG A 199 -12.16 21.27 3.74
CA ARG A 199 -13.61 21.14 3.96
C ARG A 199 -14.05 19.73 3.65
N VAL A 200 -14.91 19.14 4.51
CA VAL A 200 -15.60 17.90 4.17
C VAL A 200 -16.36 18.10 2.86
N THR A 201 -16.12 17.21 1.89
CA THR A 201 -16.72 17.35 0.57
C THR A 201 -18.23 17.20 0.64
N GLU A 202 -18.96 17.84 -0.30
CA GLU A 202 -20.40 17.75 -0.39
C GLU A 202 -20.86 16.30 -0.58
N PHE A 203 -20.11 15.52 -1.36
CA PHE A 203 -20.38 14.11 -1.56
C PHE A 203 -20.43 13.34 -0.23
N TRP A 204 -19.37 13.42 0.57
CA TRP A 204 -19.30 12.68 1.83
C TRP A 204 -20.31 13.17 2.85
N THR A 205 -20.54 14.48 2.94
CA THR A 205 -21.59 15.04 3.79
C THR A 205 -22.95 14.40 3.45
N LYS A 206 -23.33 14.43 2.18
CA LYS A 206 -24.61 13.88 1.73
C LYS A 206 -24.68 12.36 1.83
N PHE A 207 -23.57 11.68 1.55
CA PHE A 207 -23.47 10.22 1.62
C PHE A 207 -23.83 9.67 3.01
N TYR A 208 -23.32 10.30 4.07
CA TYR A 208 -23.63 9.90 5.45
C TYR A 208 -25.00 10.43 5.91
N GLU A 209 -25.36 11.65 5.54
CA GLU A 209 -26.65 12.24 5.90
C GLU A 209 -27.85 11.39 5.46
N VAL A 210 -27.86 10.92 4.20
CA VAL A 210 -28.98 10.09 3.67
C VAL A 210 -29.07 8.71 4.36
N ARG A 211 -28.01 8.28 5.03
CA ARG A 211 -27.95 7.05 5.83
C ARG A 211 -28.26 7.28 7.31
N GLY A 212 -28.53 8.53 7.70
CA GLY A 212 -28.73 8.90 9.11
C GLY A 212 -27.45 8.77 9.96
N LEU A 213 -26.29 8.84 9.31
CA LEU A 213 -24.99 8.71 9.95
C LEU A 213 -24.26 10.05 9.95
N THR A 214 -23.27 10.20 10.82
CA THR A 214 -22.31 11.29 10.79
C THR A 214 -21.06 10.86 10.04
N VAL A 215 -20.40 11.81 9.36
CA VAL A 215 -19.10 11.56 8.72
C VAL A 215 -18.12 11.08 9.81
N PRO A 216 -17.46 9.93 9.65
CA PRO A 216 -16.55 9.37 10.66
C PRO A 216 -15.18 10.06 10.61
N GLU A 217 -15.18 11.38 10.69
CA GLU A 217 -13.99 12.22 10.69
C GLU A 217 -13.15 11.95 11.95
N GLY A 218 -11.88 11.65 11.77
CA GLY A 218 -10.97 11.38 12.86
C GLY A 218 -11.03 9.95 13.43
N GLU A 219 -11.99 9.13 13.03
CA GLU A 219 -12.02 7.72 13.41
C GLU A 219 -10.81 6.96 12.85
N PRO A 220 -10.31 5.93 13.55
CA PRO A 220 -9.16 5.17 13.09
C PRO A 220 -9.51 4.37 11.82
N GLY A 221 -8.76 4.58 10.75
CA GLY A 221 -8.96 3.90 9.49
C GLY A 221 -7.69 3.87 8.65
N THR A 222 -7.83 3.60 7.38
CA THR A 222 -6.73 3.56 6.42
C THR A 222 -7.26 3.89 5.02
N ASN A 223 -6.39 4.23 4.08
CA ASN A 223 -6.76 4.39 2.68
C ASN A 223 -5.63 3.89 1.76
N PRO A 224 -5.93 3.55 0.49
CA PRO A 224 -4.93 3.01 -0.43
C PRO A 224 -3.77 3.97 -0.69
N GLY A 225 -4.07 5.27 -0.80
CA GLY A 225 -3.07 6.30 -1.01
C GLY A 225 -2.07 6.37 0.14
N GLN A 226 -2.55 6.35 1.39
CA GLN A 226 -1.68 6.32 2.58
C GLN A 226 -0.80 5.07 2.59
N LEU A 227 -1.36 3.88 2.30
CA LEU A 227 -0.58 2.65 2.28
C LEU A 227 0.51 2.67 1.20
N SER A 228 0.28 3.32 0.06
CA SER A 228 1.29 3.46 -0.99
C SER A 228 2.49 4.32 -0.57
N ARG A 229 2.31 5.20 0.43
CA ARG A 229 3.37 6.08 1.00
C ARG A 229 3.99 5.51 2.27
N ASP A 230 3.54 4.35 2.73
CA ASP A 230 4.12 3.75 3.92
C ASP A 230 5.61 3.42 3.69
N PRO A 231 6.51 3.76 4.64
CA PRO A 231 7.95 3.55 4.47
C PRO A 231 8.35 2.08 4.31
N ASN A 232 7.48 1.14 4.69
CA ASN A 232 7.69 -0.29 4.48
C ASN A 232 7.34 -0.73 3.05
N VAL A 233 6.65 0.09 2.26
CA VAL A 233 6.25 -0.21 0.89
C VAL A 233 7.27 0.35 -0.08
N ARG A 234 7.94 -0.52 -0.81
CA ARG A 234 8.78 -0.16 -1.95
C ARG A 234 7.98 -0.24 -3.23
N ILE A 235 7.77 0.90 -3.87
CA ILE A 235 7.15 0.95 -5.20
C ILE A 235 8.12 0.37 -6.23
N LEU A 236 7.64 -0.55 -7.06
CA LEU A 236 8.42 -1.25 -8.09
C LEU A 236 8.22 -0.64 -9.47
N GLY A 237 7.05 -0.10 -9.77
CA GLY A 237 6.68 0.47 -11.06
C GLY A 237 5.26 0.06 -11.47
N TYR A 238 4.86 0.44 -12.68
CA TYR A 238 3.57 0.06 -13.24
C TYR A 238 3.61 -1.34 -13.85
N LEU A 239 2.55 -2.11 -13.62
CA LEU A 239 2.32 -3.39 -14.27
C LEU A 239 2.02 -3.17 -15.76
N GLN A 240 2.67 -3.96 -16.65
CA GLN A 240 2.55 -3.92 -18.10
C GLN A 240 1.95 -5.22 -18.64
#